data_05e93f002ddca8624ee3c5303aab1bad
#
_entry.id   05e93f002ddca8624ee3c5303aab1bad
#
_cell.length_a   1.000
_cell.length_b   1.000
_cell.length_c   1.000
_cell.angle_alpha   90.00
_cell.angle_beta   90.00
_cell.angle_gamma   90.00
#
_symmetry.space_group_name_H-M   'P 1'
#
loop_
_entity.id
_entity.type
_entity.pdbx_description
1 polymer ?
#
loop_
_entity_poly.entity_id
_entity_poly.type
_entity_poly.pdbx_seq_one_letter_code
_entity_poly.pdbx_strand_id
1 'polypeptide(L)'
;AMTYVREAWGRNLLSYLVGSLDCLSSTFFAALSAVGFAYSLQIFFPALPIVPTAIGIILFFVFLNLLGVGNIGNLQVALGGILLFLLLGYIALGFSLPGGFRWETFAPNGKFFIHNTNWDNFYTLLSTVALAYVAYIGFEVLADDAEEIKNPDRALPLGILISLTVLIVLYPLIVLVTLGTIPWTELAGSETAMTDAVEQFLPVWGPMALGVGGIIATLTSLNTALLSATREAFTLSRDGMWPRVLSRMGRFRTPYVSVLVIGSIVMAVAAIGLVDFLSYISSSGYLFVLFWSNLALIRLRK
;
A
#
# COMPACT_ATOMS: atom_id res chain seq x y z
N ALA A 1 15.11 -6.52 -2.59
CA ALA A 1 14.98 -7.84 -1.89
C ALA A 1 15.71 -8.96 -2.64
N MET A 2 15.50 -9.16 -3.94
CA MET A 2 16.08 -10.22 -4.76
C MET A 2 17.62 -10.30 -4.68
N THR A 3 18.33 -9.18 -4.67
CA THR A 3 19.81 -9.11 -4.64
C THR A 3 20.38 -9.85 -3.43
N TYR A 4 19.84 -9.61 -2.23
CA TYR A 4 20.29 -10.29 -1.00
C TYR A 4 20.08 -11.80 -1.05
N VAL A 5 18.91 -12.24 -1.58
CA VAL A 5 18.61 -13.68 -1.71
C VAL A 5 19.53 -14.33 -2.72
N ARG A 6 19.85 -13.64 -3.84
CA ARG A 6 20.79 -14.12 -4.84
C ARG A 6 22.23 -14.20 -4.30
N GLU A 7 22.66 -13.27 -3.51
CA GLU A 7 24.00 -13.30 -2.88
C GLU A 7 24.10 -14.43 -1.85
N ALA A 8 23.01 -14.68 -1.09
CA ALA A 8 23.01 -15.73 -0.07
C ALA A 8 22.96 -17.15 -0.63
N TRP A 9 22.20 -17.40 -1.69
CA TRP A 9 21.96 -18.75 -2.24
C TRP A 9 22.35 -18.92 -3.71
N GLY A 10 22.80 -17.88 -4.38
CA GLY A 10 23.15 -17.91 -5.80
C GLY A 10 21.93 -17.70 -6.72
N ARG A 11 22.18 -17.81 -8.03
CA ARG A 11 21.12 -17.76 -9.05
C ARG A 11 20.38 -19.11 -9.09
N ASN A 12 19.24 -19.19 -8.46
CA ASN A 12 18.44 -20.39 -8.38
C ASN A 12 16.94 -20.05 -8.47
N LEU A 13 16.09 -21.08 -8.41
CA LEU A 13 14.63 -20.93 -8.43
C LEU A 13 14.13 -20.02 -7.32
N LEU A 14 14.76 -20.04 -6.13
CA LEU A 14 14.36 -19.22 -5.00
C LEU A 14 14.55 -17.71 -5.30
N SER A 15 15.73 -17.32 -5.80
CA SER A 15 15.98 -15.91 -6.17
C SER A 15 15.08 -15.43 -7.29
N TYR A 16 14.74 -16.31 -8.25
CA TYR A 16 13.76 -16.03 -9.29
C TYR A 16 12.35 -15.81 -8.71
N LEU A 17 11.91 -16.70 -7.82
CA LEU A 17 10.57 -16.59 -7.19
C LEU A 17 10.46 -15.34 -6.32
N VAL A 18 11.48 -15.04 -5.50
CA VAL A 18 11.48 -13.84 -4.64
C VAL A 18 11.37 -12.57 -5.49
N GLY A 19 12.19 -12.41 -6.53
CA GLY A 19 12.11 -11.23 -7.39
C GLY A 19 10.81 -11.14 -8.19
N SER A 20 10.30 -12.27 -8.67
CA SER A 20 9.03 -12.29 -9.43
C SER A 20 7.82 -12.00 -8.56
N LEU A 21 7.81 -12.50 -7.31
CA LEU A 21 6.75 -12.20 -6.34
C LEU A 21 6.82 -10.76 -5.83
N ASP A 22 8.01 -10.18 -5.69
CA ASP A 22 8.21 -8.77 -5.37
C ASP A 22 7.54 -7.87 -6.42
N CYS A 23 7.90 -8.08 -7.68
CA CYS A 23 7.29 -7.38 -8.82
C CYS A 23 5.77 -7.58 -8.92
N LEU A 24 5.30 -8.80 -8.67
CA LEU A 24 3.87 -9.11 -8.67
C LEU A 24 3.14 -8.37 -7.55
N SER A 25 3.70 -8.36 -6.34
CA SER A 25 3.14 -7.67 -5.18
C SER A 25 3.03 -6.16 -5.40
N SER A 26 4.09 -5.53 -5.92
CA SER A 26 4.09 -4.12 -6.32
C SER A 26 3.03 -3.84 -7.40
N THR A 27 2.84 -4.77 -8.34
CA THR A 27 1.82 -4.68 -9.41
C THR A 27 0.39 -4.72 -8.84
N PHE A 28 0.12 -5.63 -7.90
CA PHE A 28 -1.18 -5.72 -7.23
C PHE A 28 -1.43 -4.53 -6.31
N PHE A 29 -0.40 -4.03 -5.63
CA PHE A 29 -0.50 -2.83 -4.81
C PHE A 29 -0.78 -1.57 -5.64
N ALA A 30 -0.21 -1.46 -6.84
CA ALA A 30 -0.54 -0.39 -7.77
C ALA A 30 -2.02 -0.46 -8.23
N ALA A 31 -2.53 -1.67 -8.54
CA ALA A 31 -3.92 -1.87 -8.89
C ALA A 31 -4.87 -1.51 -7.72
N LEU A 32 -4.54 -1.96 -6.50
CA LEU A 32 -5.26 -1.61 -5.27
C LEU A 32 -5.33 -0.09 -5.07
N SER A 33 -4.20 0.60 -5.22
CA SER A 33 -4.12 2.06 -5.10
C SER A 33 -4.99 2.78 -6.14
N ALA A 34 -5.04 2.27 -7.37
CA ALA A 34 -5.89 2.85 -8.43
C ALA A 34 -7.39 2.65 -8.15
N VAL A 35 -7.79 1.49 -7.63
CA VAL A 35 -9.17 1.22 -7.21
C VAL A 35 -9.54 2.08 -6.00
N GLY A 36 -8.64 2.20 -5.01
CA GLY A 36 -8.82 3.09 -3.86
C GLY A 36 -8.95 4.56 -4.25
N PHE A 37 -8.20 5.01 -5.28
CA PHE A 37 -8.40 6.35 -5.86
C PHE A 37 -9.81 6.54 -6.40
N ALA A 38 -10.34 5.55 -7.13
CA ALA A 38 -11.68 5.63 -7.68
C ALA A 38 -12.76 5.72 -6.60
N TYR A 39 -12.65 4.94 -5.51
CA TYR A 39 -13.53 5.06 -4.34
C TYR A 39 -13.42 6.42 -3.65
N SER A 40 -12.20 6.94 -3.46
CA SER A 40 -12.00 8.27 -2.87
C SER A 40 -12.59 9.37 -3.74
N LEU A 41 -12.54 9.23 -5.06
CA LEU A 41 -13.12 10.20 -5.99
C LEU A 41 -14.64 10.13 -6.03
N GLN A 42 -15.26 8.95 -5.79
CA GLN A 42 -16.72 8.81 -5.71
C GLN A 42 -17.33 9.59 -4.54
N ILE A 43 -16.58 9.92 -3.49
CA ILE A 43 -17.05 10.79 -2.40
C ILE A 43 -17.50 12.16 -2.96
N PHE A 44 -16.81 12.66 -4.00
CA PHE A 44 -17.12 13.94 -4.64
C PHE A 44 -18.03 13.77 -5.86
N PHE A 45 -17.93 12.67 -6.56
CA PHE A 45 -18.62 12.36 -7.81
C PHE A 45 -19.24 10.96 -7.78
N PRO A 46 -20.38 10.76 -7.09
CA PRO A 46 -20.95 9.42 -6.87
C PRO A 46 -21.33 8.66 -8.15
N ALA A 47 -21.52 9.37 -9.26
CA ALA A 47 -21.89 8.76 -10.54
C ALA A 47 -20.69 8.15 -11.31
N LEU A 48 -19.43 8.35 -10.86
CA LEU A 48 -18.27 7.83 -11.55
C LEU A 48 -18.14 6.31 -11.36
N PRO A 49 -17.98 5.55 -12.46
CA PRO A 49 -17.77 4.11 -12.37
C PRO A 49 -16.34 3.80 -11.89
N ILE A 50 -16.19 2.88 -10.93
CA ILE A 50 -14.92 2.55 -10.26
C ILE A 50 -13.86 2.08 -11.27
N VAL A 51 -14.16 1.02 -12.03
CA VAL A 51 -13.18 0.37 -12.93
C VAL A 51 -12.68 1.31 -14.04
N PRO A 52 -13.53 2.01 -14.79
CA PRO A 52 -13.05 2.98 -15.78
C PRO A 52 -12.22 4.12 -15.18
N THR A 53 -12.58 4.59 -13.98
CA THR A 53 -11.83 5.64 -13.27
C THR A 53 -10.45 5.13 -12.85
N ALA A 54 -10.37 3.91 -12.31
CA ALA A 54 -9.10 3.26 -11.97
C ALA A 54 -8.21 3.07 -13.21
N ILE A 55 -8.76 2.59 -14.32
CA ILE A 55 -8.01 2.45 -15.58
C ILE A 55 -7.52 3.81 -16.09
N GLY A 56 -8.34 4.85 -16.02
CA GLY A 56 -7.98 6.20 -16.46
C GLY A 56 -6.79 6.75 -15.70
N ILE A 57 -6.75 6.60 -14.38
CA ILE A 57 -5.62 7.08 -13.57
C ILE A 57 -4.35 6.24 -13.79
N ILE A 58 -4.48 4.92 -14.01
CA ILE A 58 -3.34 4.07 -14.36
C ILE A 58 -2.73 4.52 -15.69
N LEU A 59 -3.55 4.74 -16.71
CA LEU A 59 -3.09 5.24 -18.02
C LEU A 59 -2.35 6.58 -17.89
N PHE A 60 -2.86 7.48 -17.07
CA PHE A 60 -2.21 8.76 -16.79
C PHE A 60 -0.80 8.55 -16.20
N PHE A 61 -0.65 7.70 -15.18
CA PHE A 61 0.66 7.44 -14.58
C PHE A 61 1.58 6.62 -15.47
N VAL A 62 1.07 5.69 -16.26
CA VAL A 62 1.86 4.98 -17.30
C VAL A 62 2.44 6.00 -18.28
N PHE A 63 1.64 6.96 -18.73
CA PHE A 63 2.10 8.02 -19.63
C PHE A 63 3.18 8.89 -18.99
N LEU A 64 3.00 9.33 -17.72
CA LEU A 64 4.01 10.10 -16.99
C LEU A 64 5.33 9.32 -16.83
N ASN A 65 5.25 8.03 -16.50
CA ASN A 65 6.42 7.16 -16.36
C ASN A 65 7.15 6.96 -17.69
N LEU A 66 6.44 6.91 -18.82
CA LEU A 66 7.07 6.86 -20.16
C LEU A 66 7.84 8.15 -20.47
N LEU A 67 7.36 9.31 -20.03
CA LEU A 67 8.03 10.60 -20.18
C LEU A 67 9.23 10.78 -19.25
N GLY A 68 9.43 9.87 -18.29
CA GLY A 68 10.51 9.93 -17.32
C GLY A 68 10.34 11.08 -16.31
N VAL A 69 9.10 11.48 -16.05
CA VAL A 69 8.79 12.45 -14.99
C VAL A 69 9.06 11.75 -13.66
N GLY A 70 10.28 11.94 -13.18
CA GLY A 70 10.78 11.32 -11.96
C GLY A 70 10.26 12.00 -10.68
N ASN A 71 10.77 11.51 -9.56
CA ASN A 71 10.42 11.90 -8.20
C ASN A 71 10.31 13.41 -8.00
N ILE A 72 9.11 13.85 -7.64
CA ILE A 72 8.88 15.19 -7.10
C ILE A 72 8.98 15.07 -5.56
N GLY A 73 10.17 14.76 -5.04
CA GLY A 73 10.38 14.43 -3.63
C GLY A 73 9.83 15.46 -2.66
N ASN A 74 10.04 16.75 -2.92
CA ASN A 74 9.49 17.82 -2.08
C ASN A 74 7.97 17.86 -2.06
N LEU A 75 7.31 17.54 -3.17
CA LEU A 75 5.86 17.46 -3.25
C LEU A 75 5.35 16.25 -2.46
N GLN A 76 6.01 15.10 -2.56
CA GLN A 76 5.64 13.91 -1.79
C GLN A 76 5.76 14.14 -0.27
N VAL A 77 6.80 14.84 0.19
CA VAL A 77 6.94 15.23 1.61
C VAL A 77 5.80 16.15 2.05
N ALA A 78 5.44 17.15 1.25
CA ALA A 78 4.34 18.05 1.55
C ALA A 78 2.99 17.30 1.60
N LEU A 79 2.72 16.45 0.62
CA LEU A 79 1.49 15.64 0.56
C LEU A 79 1.41 14.65 1.71
N GLY A 80 2.52 14.01 2.08
CA GLY A 80 2.62 13.13 3.24
C GLY A 80 2.36 13.87 4.55
N GLY A 81 2.87 15.11 4.69
CA GLY A 81 2.60 15.97 5.84
C GLY A 81 1.12 16.36 5.96
N ILE A 82 0.47 16.70 4.85
CA ILE A 82 -0.97 16.98 4.79
C ILE A 82 -1.76 15.73 5.21
N LEU A 83 -1.42 14.56 4.65
CA LEU A 83 -2.09 13.31 4.99
C LEU A 83 -1.95 12.98 6.48
N LEU A 84 -0.74 13.08 7.03
CA LEU A 84 -0.50 12.85 8.45
C LEU A 84 -1.32 13.82 9.32
N PHE A 85 -1.41 15.10 8.95
CA PHE A 85 -2.23 16.09 9.64
C PHE A 85 -3.72 15.72 9.61
N LEU A 86 -4.24 15.26 8.46
CA LEU A 86 -5.63 14.81 8.33
C LEU A 86 -5.93 13.59 9.20
N LEU A 87 -5.01 12.60 9.24
CA LEU A 87 -5.17 11.40 10.06
C LEU A 87 -5.10 11.70 11.56
N LEU A 88 -4.18 12.57 11.99
CA LEU A 88 -4.12 13.04 13.38
C LEU A 88 -5.36 13.85 13.75
N GLY A 89 -5.87 14.67 12.84
CA GLY A 89 -7.13 15.39 12.99
C GLY A 89 -8.33 14.43 13.14
N TYR A 90 -8.39 13.40 12.32
CA TYR A 90 -9.41 12.35 12.41
C TYR A 90 -9.42 11.68 13.80
N ILE A 91 -8.23 11.29 14.29
CA ILE A 91 -8.08 10.67 15.62
C ILE A 91 -8.49 11.65 16.72
N ALA A 92 -7.95 12.86 16.72
CA ALA A 92 -8.22 13.86 17.75
C ALA A 92 -9.71 14.25 17.84
N LEU A 93 -10.34 14.50 16.68
CA LEU A 93 -11.74 14.86 16.62
C LEU A 93 -12.66 13.66 16.93
N GLY A 94 -12.30 12.46 16.49
CA GLY A 94 -13.06 11.26 16.77
C GLY A 94 -13.11 10.88 18.26
N PHE A 95 -12.06 11.18 19.02
CA PHE A 95 -12.10 11.01 20.49
C PHE A 95 -12.74 12.18 21.24
N SER A 96 -12.79 13.37 20.64
CA SER A 96 -13.21 14.61 21.34
C SER A 96 -14.65 15.01 21.06
N LEU A 97 -15.17 14.72 19.87
CA LEU A 97 -16.49 15.18 19.44
C LEU A 97 -17.63 14.22 19.83
N PRO A 98 -18.84 14.75 20.09
CA PRO A 98 -20.05 13.94 20.23
C PRO A 98 -20.31 13.16 18.93
N GLY A 99 -20.70 11.88 19.06
CA GLY A 99 -20.88 10.99 17.92
C GLY A 99 -19.62 10.26 17.46
N GLY A 100 -18.45 10.58 18.02
CA GLY A 100 -17.20 9.87 17.79
C GLY A 100 -17.08 8.56 18.60
N PHE A 101 -15.87 8.28 19.12
CA PHE A 101 -15.60 7.03 19.82
C PHE A 101 -16.51 6.77 21.02
N ARG A 102 -17.13 5.58 21.05
CA ARG A 102 -17.92 5.05 22.16
C ARG A 102 -17.47 3.63 22.49
N TRP A 103 -17.19 3.38 23.76
CA TRP A 103 -16.72 2.08 24.22
C TRP A 103 -17.74 0.97 23.98
N GLU A 104 -19.03 1.28 24.13
CA GLU A 104 -20.14 0.34 23.90
C GLU A 104 -20.25 -0.10 22.44
N THR A 105 -19.90 0.78 21.50
CA THR A 105 -19.86 0.47 20.06
C THR A 105 -18.66 -0.40 19.70
N PHE A 106 -17.48 -0.05 20.28
CA PHE A 106 -16.24 -0.78 20.04
C PHE A 106 -16.28 -2.23 20.59
N ALA A 107 -16.81 -2.41 21.79
CA ALA A 107 -16.87 -3.72 22.45
C ALA A 107 -18.30 -4.03 22.92
N PRO A 108 -19.21 -4.41 22.03
CA PRO A 108 -20.60 -4.73 22.41
C PRO A 108 -20.62 -5.86 23.44
N ASN A 109 -21.26 -5.63 24.58
CA ASN A 109 -21.33 -6.56 25.71
C ASN A 109 -19.96 -6.95 26.30
N GLY A 110 -18.92 -6.14 26.11
CA GLY A 110 -17.56 -6.41 26.57
C GLY A 110 -16.85 -7.58 25.88
N LYS A 111 -17.35 -8.03 24.73
CA LYS A 111 -16.74 -9.12 23.95
C LYS A 111 -15.88 -8.55 22.83
N PHE A 112 -14.61 -8.97 22.78
CA PHE A 112 -13.64 -8.62 21.74
C PHE A 112 -13.49 -9.68 20.65
N PHE A 113 -13.91 -10.93 20.92
CA PHE A 113 -13.77 -12.04 20.00
C PHE A 113 -15.15 -12.52 19.53
N ILE A 114 -15.24 -12.78 18.24
CA ILE A 114 -16.48 -13.16 17.55
C ILE A 114 -16.76 -14.65 17.72
N HIS A 115 -15.73 -15.49 17.72
CA HIS A 115 -15.85 -16.93 17.78
C HIS A 115 -15.77 -17.46 19.23
N ASN A 116 -16.50 -18.53 19.50
CA ASN A 116 -16.48 -19.18 20.80
C ASN A 116 -15.25 -20.06 21.02
N THR A 117 -14.56 -20.44 19.93
CA THR A 117 -13.40 -21.33 19.96
C THR A 117 -12.11 -20.53 19.86
N ASN A 118 -11.14 -20.78 20.74
CA ASN A 118 -9.83 -20.10 20.71
C ASN A 118 -9.08 -20.35 19.40
N TRP A 119 -9.26 -21.53 18.77
CA TRP A 119 -8.61 -21.87 17.52
C TRP A 119 -9.15 -21.06 16.34
N ASP A 120 -10.47 -20.87 16.26
CA ASP A 120 -11.10 -20.06 15.21
C ASP A 120 -10.73 -18.58 15.36
N ASN A 121 -10.66 -18.07 16.59
CA ASN A 121 -10.19 -16.71 16.86
C ASN A 121 -8.73 -16.51 16.45
N PHE A 122 -7.86 -17.51 16.69
CA PHE A 122 -6.46 -17.47 16.30
C PHE A 122 -6.30 -17.47 14.77
N TYR A 123 -7.04 -18.31 14.05
CA TYR A 123 -7.04 -18.35 12.60
C TYR A 123 -7.54 -17.00 12.01
N THR A 124 -8.63 -16.47 12.54
CA THR A 124 -9.17 -15.16 12.15
C THR A 124 -8.16 -14.05 12.41
N LEU A 125 -7.47 -14.08 13.55
CA LEU A 125 -6.40 -13.10 13.85
C LEU A 125 -5.27 -13.18 12.83
N LEU A 126 -4.79 -14.37 12.48
CA LEU A 126 -3.72 -14.54 11.49
C LEU A 126 -4.12 -14.05 10.11
N SER A 127 -5.33 -14.36 9.65
CA SER A 127 -5.83 -13.91 8.36
C SER A 127 -6.01 -12.39 8.33
N THR A 128 -6.49 -11.78 9.42
CA THR A 128 -6.60 -10.34 9.56
C THR A 128 -5.23 -9.65 9.56
N VAL A 129 -4.23 -10.22 10.24
CA VAL A 129 -2.85 -9.71 10.22
C VAL A 129 -2.28 -9.76 8.80
N ALA A 130 -2.51 -10.85 8.07
CA ALA A 130 -2.06 -10.98 6.68
C ALA A 130 -2.72 -9.93 5.77
N LEU A 131 -4.01 -9.65 5.96
CA LEU A 131 -4.72 -8.60 5.22
C LEU A 131 -4.23 -7.20 5.62
N ALA A 132 -4.15 -6.93 6.93
CA ALA A 132 -3.74 -5.62 7.45
C ALA A 132 -2.29 -5.27 7.09
N TYR A 133 -1.45 -6.26 6.77
CA TYR A 133 -0.06 -6.04 6.40
C TYR A 133 0.08 -5.11 5.17
N VAL A 134 -0.90 -5.11 4.25
CA VAL A 134 -0.90 -4.21 3.08
C VAL A 134 -0.74 -2.74 3.47
N ALA A 135 -1.26 -2.34 4.63
CA ALA A 135 -1.16 -0.97 5.13
C ALA A 135 0.26 -0.56 5.57
N TYR A 136 1.14 -1.54 5.81
CA TYR A 136 2.54 -1.31 6.20
C TYR A 136 3.52 -1.41 5.03
N ILE A 137 3.06 -1.76 3.83
CA ILE A 137 3.90 -1.84 2.62
C ILE A 137 4.45 -0.46 2.28
N GLY A 138 5.73 -0.39 1.89
CA GLY A 138 6.39 0.82 1.42
C GLY A 138 7.67 1.20 2.16
N PHE A 139 7.91 0.72 3.38
CA PHE A 139 9.17 0.99 4.09
C PHE A 139 10.38 0.34 3.39
N GLU A 140 10.17 -0.74 2.66
CA GLU A 140 11.19 -1.45 1.88
C GLU A 140 11.66 -0.64 0.66
N VAL A 141 10.83 0.22 0.10
CA VAL A 141 11.17 1.10 -1.04
C VAL A 141 12.31 2.05 -0.67
N LEU A 142 12.42 2.44 0.61
CA LEU A 142 13.56 3.23 1.09
C LEU A 142 14.90 2.51 0.86
N ALA A 143 14.93 1.19 0.93
CA ALA A 143 16.14 0.42 0.69
C ALA A 143 16.50 0.34 -0.81
N ASP A 144 15.51 0.39 -1.70
CA ASP A 144 15.73 0.39 -3.15
C ASP A 144 16.30 1.73 -3.64
N ASP A 145 15.99 2.84 -2.96
CA ASP A 145 16.49 4.17 -3.24
C ASP A 145 17.78 4.53 -2.43
N ALA A 146 18.43 3.54 -1.83
CA ALA A 146 19.60 3.73 -0.95
C ALA A 146 20.75 4.52 -1.62
N GLU A 147 20.94 4.34 -2.93
CA GLU A 147 21.98 5.02 -3.71
C GLU A 147 21.75 6.54 -3.83
N GLU A 148 20.49 6.99 -3.68
CA GLU A 148 20.11 8.40 -3.76
C GLU A 148 20.14 9.11 -2.39
N ILE A 149 20.28 8.35 -1.29
CA ILE A 149 20.21 8.84 0.09
C ILE A 149 21.59 9.27 0.61
N LYS A 150 21.67 10.47 1.19
CA LYS A 150 22.86 10.94 1.88
C LYS A 150 23.07 10.19 3.20
N ASN A 151 24.24 9.60 3.41
CA ASN A 151 24.59 8.80 4.59
C ASN A 151 23.63 7.63 4.83
N PRO A 152 23.47 6.71 3.87
CA PRO A 152 22.46 5.66 3.90
C PRO A 152 22.59 4.75 5.13
N ASP A 153 23.79 4.49 5.63
CA ASP A 153 24.05 3.64 6.80
C ASP A 153 23.33 4.09 8.08
N ARG A 154 23.03 5.39 8.21
CA ARG A 154 22.31 5.96 9.34
C ARG A 154 20.90 6.38 8.98
N ALA A 155 20.72 6.99 7.81
CA ALA A 155 19.46 7.55 7.39
C ALA A 155 18.40 6.46 7.12
N LEU A 156 18.79 5.34 6.50
CA LEU A 156 17.88 4.23 6.20
C LEU A 156 17.32 3.56 7.47
N PRO A 157 18.17 3.04 8.39
CA PRO A 157 17.64 2.41 9.60
C PRO A 157 16.78 3.36 10.43
N LEU A 158 17.20 4.61 10.56
CA LEU A 158 16.46 5.61 11.32
C LEU A 158 15.12 5.95 10.65
N GLY A 159 15.11 6.15 9.34
CA GLY A 159 13.90 6.43 8.56
C GLY A 159 12.89 5.29 8.66
N ILE A 160 13.34 4.04 8.51
CA ILE A 160 12.49 2.85 8.63
C ILE A 160 11.93 2.74 10.06
N LEU A 161 12.77 2.88 11.09
CA LEU A 161 12.32 2.76 12.48
C LEU A 161 11.33 3.86 12.87
N ILE A 162 11.57 5.11 12.48
CA ILE A 162 10.65 6.21 12.75
C ILE A 162 9.32 5.99 12.06
N SER A 163 9.33 5.68 10.76
CA SER A 163 8.09 5.47 10.00
C SER A 163 7.28 4.31 10.57
N LEU A 164 7.89 3.16 10.84
CA LEU A 164 7.20 2.02 11.45
C LEU A 164 6.65 2.36 12.84
N THR A 165 7.41 3.09 13.68
CA THR A 165 6.95 3.49 15.02
C THR A 165 5.72 4.40 14.93
N VAL A 166 5.73 5.36 14.00
CA VAL A 166 4.57 6.23 13.77
C VAL A 166 3.36 5.41 13.34
N LEU A 167 3.52 4.49 12.40
CA LEU A 167 2.42 3.66 11.87
C LEU A 167 1.86 2.71 12.92
N ILE A 168 2.72 2.08 13.75
CA ILE A 168 2.29 1.17 14.84
C ILE A 168 1.41 1.91 15.87
N VAL A 169 1.59 3.20 16.06
CA VAL A 169 0.75 4.00 16.97
C VAL A 169 -0.49 4.53 16.24
N LEU A 170 -0.30 5.07 15.04
CA LEU A 170 -1.34 5.78 14.29
C LEU A 170 -2.44 4.84 13.79
N TYR A 171 -2.11 3.70 13.21
CA TYR A 171 -3.11 2.79 12.64
C TYR A 171 -4.06 2.17 13.67
N PRO A 172 -3.58 1.66 14.83
CA PRO A 172 -4.50 1.21 15.87
C PRO A 172 -5.42 2.31 16.38
N LEU A 173 -4.95 3.56 16.50
CA LEU A 173 -5.79 4.67 16.92
C LEU A 173 -6.88 5.01 15.89
N ILE A 174 -6.56 4.95 14.59
CA ILE A 174 -7.53 5.10 13.50
C ILE A 174 -8.60 4.00 13.61
N VAL A 175 -8.17 2.74 13.73
CA VAL A 175 -9.09 1.60 13.84
C VAL A 175 -9.97 1.71 15.09
N LEU A 176 -9.40 2.11 16.22
CA LEU A 176 -10.16 2.35 17.46
C LEU A 176 -11.26 3.40 17.25
N VAL A 177 -10.93 4.56 16.66
CA VAL A 177 -11.94 5.59 16.37
C VAL A 177 -13.00 5.07 15.44
N THR A 178 -12.62 4.41 14.34
CA THR A 178 -13.56 3.91 13.33
C THR A 178 -14.53 2.90 13.93
N LEU A 179 -14.03 1.86 14.63
CA LEU A 179 -14.83 0.81 15.25
C LEU A 179 -15.60 1.30 16.50
N GLY A 180 -15.11 2.33 17.17
CA GLY A 180 -15.83 2.95 18.30
C GLY A 180 -16.93 3.91 17.86
N THR A 181 -16.92 4.33 16.61
CA THR A 181 -17.95 5.26 16.04
C THR A 181 -19.10 4.49 15.42
N ILE A 182 -18.82 3.47 14.59
CA ILE A 182 -19.82 2.66 13.90
C ILE A 182 -19.58 1.17 14.26
N PRO A 183 -20.67 0.41 14.52
CA PRO A 183 -20.54 -1.02 14.78
C PRO A 183 -19.84 -1.76 13.61
N TRP A 184 -18.95 -2.69 13.93
CA TRP A 184 -18.20 -3.46 12.93
C TRP A 184 -19.10 -4.20 11.93
N THR A 185 -20.33 -4.57 12.32
CA THR A 185 -21.32 -5.24 11.45
C THR A 185 -21.80 -4.35 10.31
N GLU A 186 -21.83 -3.04 10.52
CA GLU A 186 -22.18 -2.06 9.48
C GLU A 186 -20.97 -1.72 8.61
N LEU A 187 -19.78 -1.67 9.22
CA LEU A 187 -18.53 -1.38 8.50
C LEU A 187 -18.06 -2.54 7.61
N ALA A 188 -18.46 -3.78 7.89
CA ALA A 188 -17.99 -4.97 7.17
C ALA A 188 -18.31 -4.96 5.66
N GLY A 189 -19.26 -4.17 5.20
CA GLY A 189 -19.60 -3.99 3.78
C GLY A 189 -19.14 -2.67 3.17
N SER A 190 -18.42 -1.84 3.92
CA SER A 190 -18.01 -0.51 3.47
C SER A 190 -16.58 -0.51 2.91
N GLU A 191 -16.44 0.01 1.69
CA GLU A 191 -15.12 0.27 1.08
C GLU A 191 -14.52 1.63 1.51
N THR A 192 -15.30 2.42 2.27
CA THR A 192 -14.96 3.78 2.73
C THR A 192 -15.16 3.95 4.24
N ALA A 193 -14.86 2.92 5.03
CA ALA A 193 -15.14 2.82 6.46
C ALA A 193 -14.72 4.04 7.30
N MET A 194 -13.57 4.65 7.02
CA MET A 194 -13.14 5.88 7.71
C MET A 194 -14.02 7.08 7.37
N THR A 195 -14.46 7.17 6.12
CA THR A 195 -15.34 8.25 5.66
C THR A 195 -16.72 8.13 6.28
N ASP A 196 -17.24 6.91 6.35
CA ASP A 196 -18.53 6.64 6.99
C ASP A 196 -18.47 6.96 8.50
N ALA A 197 -17.36 6.62 9.15
CA ALA A 197 -17.15 6.92 10.56
C ALA A 197 -17.03 8.43 10.83
N VAL A 198 -16.26 9.17 10.02
CA VAL A 198 -16.11 10.62 10.22
C VAL A 198 -17.41 11.38 10.04
N GLU A 199 -18.29 10.90 9.19
CA GLU A 199 -19.62 11.50 8.95
C GLU A 199 -20.46 11.55 10.23
N GLN A 200 -20.29 10.61 11.16
CA GLN A 200 -21.04 10.55 12.43
C GLN A 200 -20.69 11.71 13.38
N PHE A 201 -19.47 12.23 13.35
CA PHE A 201 -19.03 13.30 14.26
C PHE A 201 -18.63 14.59 13.53
N LEU A 202 -18.42 14.55 12.21
CA LEU A 202 -18.12 15.72 11.38
C LEU A 202 -18.78 15.60 10.00
N PRO A 203 -20.13 15.70 9.92
CA PRO A 203 -20.91 15.21 8.79
C PRO A 203 -20.65 15.90 7.43
N VAL A 204 -20.20 17.14 7.38
CA VAL A 204 -19.97 17.86 6.10
C VAL A 204 -18.51 17.88 5.73
N TRP A 205 -17.67 18.34 6.65
CA TRP A 205 -16.26 18.57 6.38
C TRP A 205 -15.40 17.30 6.50
N GLY A 206 -15.83 16.35 7.32
CA GLY A 206 -15.12 15.10 7.56
C GLY A 206 -14.97 14.25 6.31
N PRO A 207 -16.06 13.85 5.64
CA PRO A 207 -16.01 13.09 4.39
C PRO A 207 -15.18 13.79 3.30
N MET A 208 -15.35 15.12 3.15
CA MET A 208 -14.57 15.89 2.18
C MET A 208 -13.07 15.88 2.50
N ALA A 209 -12.69 16.11 3.75
CA ALA A 209 -11.29 16.11 4.17
C ALA A 209 -10.64 14.74 3.97
N LEU A 210 -11.31 13.65 4.39
CA LEU A 210 -10.82 12.29 4.19
C LEU A 210 -10.83 11.87 2.72
N GLY A 211 -11.81 12.30 1.94
CA GLY A 211 -11.83 12.08 0.49
C GLY A 211 -10.62 12.71 -0.20
N VAL A 212 -10.28 13.95 0.11
CA VAL A 212 -9.05 14.59 -0.38
C VAL A 212 -7.81 13.85 0.10
N GLY A 213 -7.77 13.45 1.38
CA GLY A 213 -6.69 12.64 1.94
C GLY A 213 -6.53 11.31 1.21
N GLY A 214 -7.63 10.61 0.94
CA GLY A 214 -7.66 9.37 0.18
C GLY A 214 -7.15 9.52 -1.26
N ILE A 215 -7.55 10.59 -1.95
CA ILE A 215 -7.04 10.92 -3.28
C ILE A 215 -5.51 11.12 -3.24
N ILE A 216 -5.02 11.93 -2.29
CA ILE A 216 -3.57 12.20 -2.15
C ILE A 216 -2.81 10.91 -1.86
N ALA A 217 -3.28 10.12 -0.89
CA ALA A 217 -2.65 8.87 -0.48
C ALA A 217 -2.57 7.87 -1.64
N THR A 218 -3.68 7.66 -2.33
CA THR A 218 -3.77 6.67 -3.40
C THR A 218 -3.00 7.08 -4.65
N LEU A 219 -2.97 8.36 -5.02
CA LEU A 219 -2.15 8.86 -6.12
C LEU A 219 -0.65 8.69 -5.86
N THR A 220 -0.19 9.03 -4.65
CA THR A 220 1.22 8.87 -4.28
C THR A 220 1.62 7.40 -4.22
N SER A 221 0.77 6.53 -3.65
CA SER A 221 0.99 5.09 -3.58
C SER A 221 0.99 4.44 -4.97
N LEU A 222 0.04 4.79 -5.85
CA LEU A 222 -0.02 4.29 -7.23
C LEU A 222 1.24 4.61 -8.01
N ASN A 223 1.70 5.87 -7.94
CA ASN A 223 2.92 6.28 -8.65
C ASN A 223 4.14 5.49 -8.16
N THR A 224 4.31 5.40 -6.85
CA THR A 224 5.44 4.69 -6.22
C THR A 224 5.41 3.20 -6.56
N ALA A 225 4.26 2.55 -6.41
CA ALA A 225 4.10 1.12 -6.69
C ALA A 225 4.31 0.78 -8.17
N LEU A 226 3.79 1.60 -9.08
CA LEU A 226 3.98 1.41 -10.53
C LEU A 226 5.45 1.59 -10.91
N LEU A 227 6.14 2.57 -10.32
CA LEU A 227 7.56 2.82 -10.55
C LEU A 227 8.40 1.65 -10.00
N SER A 228 8.13 1.18 -8.78
CA SER A 228 8.81 0.02 -8.17
C SER A 228 8.63 -1.23 -9.03
N ALA A 229 7.40 -1.62 -9.38
CA ALA A 229 7.13 -2.79 -10.21
C ALA A 229 7.84 -2.72 -11.57
N THR A 230 7.89 -1.55 -12.21
CA THR A 230 8.56 -1.39 -13.51
C THR A 230 10.09 -1.47 -13.39
N ARG A 231 10.69 -0.94 -12.30
CA ARG A 231 12.13 -1.07 -12.00
C ARG A 231 12.51 -2.51 -11.67
N GLU A 232 11.67 -3.23 -10.92
CA GLU A 232 11.86 -4.64 -10.59
C GLU A 232 11.81 -5.50 -11.85
N ALA A 233 10.81 -5.33 -12.71
CA ALA A 233 10.71 -6.01 -14.00
C ALA A 233 11.92 -5.74 -14.90
N PHE A 234 12.40 -4.49 -14.93
CA PHE A 234 13.63 -4.12 -15.64
C PHE A 234 14.86 -4.84 -15.08
N THR A 235 15.01 -4.85 -13.75
CA THR A 235 16.15 -5.49 -13.06
C THR A 235 16.15 -7.00 -13.29
N LEU A 236 15.01 -7.67 -13.14
CA LEU A 236 14.85 -9.10 -13.43
C LEU A 236 15.22 -9.45 -14.87
N SER A 237 14.82 -8.60 -15.82
CA SER A 237 15.15 -8.75 -17.23
C SER A 237 16.64 -8.53 -17.50
N ARG A 238 17.26 -7.48 -16.93
CA ARG A 238 18.69 -7.19 -17.03
C ARG A 238 19.53 -8.31 -16.47
N ASP A 239 19.11 -8.90 -15.36
CA ASP A 239 19.78 -10.02 -14.72
C ASP A 239 19.52 -11.36 -15.44
N GLY A 240 18.74 -11.36 -16.53
CA GLY A 240 18.50 -12.55 -17.36
C GLY A 240 17.54 -13.57 -16.72
N MET A 241 16.74 -13.14 -15.74
CA MET A 241 15.68 -13.96 -15.12
C MET A 241 14.35 -13.83 -15.88
N TRP A 242 14.07 -12.65 -16.43
CA TRP A 242 12.93 -12.36 -17.28
C TRP A 242 13.37 -12.07 -18.72
N PRO A 243 12.41 -12.04 -19.70
CA PRO A 243 12.71 -11.78 -21.10
C PRO A 243 13.48 -10.46 -21.30
N ARG A 244 14.58 -10.49 -22.03
CA ARG A 244 15.47 -9.31 -22.26
C ARG A 244 14.78 -8.11 -22.91
N VAL A 245 13.61 -8.30 -23.50
CA VAL A 245 12.82 -7.22 -24.12
C VAL A 245 12.41 -6.18 -23.09
N LEU A 246 12.12 -6.59 -21.83
CA LEU A 246 11.73 -5.69 -20.74
C LEU A 246 12.85 -4.74 -20.32
N SER A 247 14.12 -5.06 -20.57
CA SER A 247 15.25 -4.18 -20.26
C SER A 247 15.54 -3.12 -21.34
N ARG A 248 14.69 -2.98 -22.37
CA ARG A 248 14.88 -1.97 -23.41
C ARG A 248 14.59 -0.58 -22.88
N MET A 249 15.58 0.32 -23.04
CA MET A 249 15.46 1.74 -22.65
C MET A 249 14.90 2.58 -23.80
N GLY A 250 14.01 3.49 -23.45
CA GLY A 250 13.42 4.48 -24.39
C GLY A 250 14.25 5.76 -24.50
N ARG A 251 13.72 6.70 -25.30
CA ARG A 251 14.34 8.03 -25.54
C ARG A 251 14.56 8.83 -24.24
N PHE A 252 13.66 8.68 -23.28
CA PHE A 252 13.71 9.39 -21.99
C PHE A 252 14.47 8.62 -20.90
N ARG A 253 15.29 7.64 -21.27
CA ARG A 253 16.03 6.75 -20.35
C ARG A 253 15.14 5.99 -19.39
N THR A 254 13.92 5.69 -19.82
CA THR A 254 12.94 4.89 -19.07
C THR A 254 12.84 3.50 -19.70
N PRO A 255 12.60 2.43 -18.93
CA PRO A 255 12.38 1.08 -19.46
C PRO A 255 10.97 0.96 -20.02
N TYR A 256 10.73 1.57 -21.20
CA TYR A 256 9.40 1.74 -21.76
C TYR A 256 8.61 0.44 -21.95
N VAL A 257 9.29 -0.67 -22.26
CA VAL A 257 8.63 -1.97 -22.41
C VAL A 257 8.13 -2.47 -21.06
N SER A 258 8.95 -2.37 -20.01
CA SER A 258 8.51 -2.70 -18.64
C SER A 258 7.33 -1.84 -18.20
N VAL A 259 7.38 -0.53 -18.47
CA VAL A 259 6.27 0.40 -18.13
C VAL A 259 4.98 -0.02 -18.84
N LEU A 260 5.04 -0.33 -20.13
CA LEU A 260 3.85 -0.74 -20.89
C LEU A 260 3.31 -2.10 -20.43
N VAL A 261 4.19 -3.09 -20.25
CA VAL A 261 3.78 -4.44 -19.84
C VAL A 261 3.19 -4.43 -18.43
N ILE A 262 3.92 -3.85 -17.46
CA ILE A 262 3.43 -3.76 -16.08
C ILE A 262 2.17 -2.91 -16.02
N GLY A 263 2.12 -1.75 -16.67
CA GLY A 263 0.91 -0.92 -16.73
C GLY A 263 -0.30 -1.66 -17.30
N SER A 264 -0.10 -2.48 -18.34
CA SER A 264 -1.16 -3.32 -18.89
C SER A 264 -1.65 -4.40 -17.91
N ILE A 265 -0.73 -5.00 -17.15
CA ILE A 265 -1.07 -5.98 -16.10
C ILE A 265 -1.82 -5.27 -14.97
N VAL A 266 -1.34 -4.10 -14.51
CA VAL A 266 -2.02 -3.30 -13.47
C VAL A 266 -3.44 -2.97 -13.89
N MET A 267 -3.68 -2.55 -15.14
CA MET A 267 -5.02 -2.28 -15.66
C MET A 267 -5.91 -3.53 -15.68
N ALA A 268 -5.38 -4.66 -16.14
CA ALA A 268 -6.12 -5.92 -16.18
C ALA A 268 -6.51 -6.41 -14.77
N VAL A 269 -5.59 -6.25 -13.80
CA VAL A 269 -5.80 -6.61 -12.40
C VAL A 269 -6.78 -5.63 -11.73
N ALA A 270 -6.66 -4.32 -11.97
CA ALA A 270 -7.59 -3.31 -11.46
C ALA A 270 -9.02 -3.50 -12.00
N ALA A 271 -9.17 -4.06 -13.20
CA ALA A 271 -10.48 -4.38 -13.78
C ALA A 271 -11.26 -5.45 -12.98
N ILE A 272 -10.59 -6.24 -12.12
CA ILE A 272 -11.24 -7.18 -11.20
C ILE A 272 -12.06 -6.41 -10.16
N GLY A 273 -11.57 -5.25 -9.69
CA GLY A 273 -12.29 -4.33 -8.82
C GLY A 273 -12.48 -4.80 -7.36
N LEU A 274 -11.91 -5.94 -6.98
CA LEU A 274 -12.06 -6.53 -5.64
C LEU A 274 -10.91 -6.13 -4.74
N VAL A 275 -11.15 -5.17 -3.84
CA VAL A 275 -10.14 -4.60 -2.92
C VAL A 275 -9.49 -5.68 -2.05
N ASP A 276 -10.27 -6.55 -1.43
CA ASP A 276 -9.76 -7.64 -0.58
C ASP A 276 -8.82 -8.57 -1.34
N PHE A 277 -9.23 -9.00 -2.54
CA PHE A 277 -8.41 -9.88 -3.39
C PHE A 277 -7.07 -9.25 -3.73
N LEU A 278 -7.07 -7.97 -4.14
CA LEU A 278 -5.86 -7.22 -4.46
C LEU A 278 -4.95 -7.08 -3.24
N SER A 279 -5.53 -6.79 -2.09
CA SER A 279 -4.83 -6.66 -0.80
C SER A 279 -4.18 -7.97 -0.37
N TYR A 280 -4.90 -9.08 -0.42
CA TYR A 280 -4.39 -10.40 -0.02
C TYR A 280 -3.21 -10.85 -0.88
N ILE A 281 -3.30 -10.71 -2.20
CA ILE A 281 -2.22 -11.11 -3.11
C ILE A 281 -0.99 -10.23 -2.90
N SER A 282 -1.17 -8.91 -2.82
CA SER A 282 -0.08 -7.97 -2.56
C SER A 282 0.62 -8.31 -1.24
N SER A 283 -0.13 -8.40 -0.14
CA SER A 283 0.43 -8.71 1.18
C SER A 283 1.14 -10.05 1.24
N SER A 284 0.54 -11.10 0.68
CA SER A 284 1.11 -12.46 0.72
C SER A 284 2.45 -12.52 -0.01
N GLY A 285 2.57 -11.85 -1.15
CA GLY A 285 3.82 -11.78 -1.89
C GLY A 285 4.90 -11.03 -1.14
N TYR A 286 4.59 -9.85 -0.58
CA TYR A 286 5.54 -9.09 0.22
C TYR A 286 5.99 -9.83 1.49
N LEU A 287 5.09 -10.50 2.20
CA LEU A 287 5.44 -11.32 3.37
C LEU A 287 6.41 -12.43 3.00
N PHE A 288 6.18 -13.10 1.87
CA PHE A 288 7.10 -14.12 1.35
C PHE A 288 8.48 -13.53 1.04
N VAL A 289 8.52 -12.40 0.36
CA VAL A 289 9.76 -11.68 0.00
C VAL A 289 10.53 -11.28 1.25
N LEU A 290 9.86 -10.69 2.25
CA LEU A 290 10.49 -10.28 3.51
C LEU A 290 11.03 -11.47 4.30
N PHE A 291 10.29 -12.58 4.36
CA PHE A 291 10.74 -13.79 5.04
C PHE A 291 12.10 -14.26 4.47
N TRP A 292 12.20 -14.40 3.15
CA TRP A 292 13.43 -14.85 2.51
C TRP A 292 14.55 -13.82 2.55
N SER A 293 14.22 -12.53 2.49
CA SER A 293 15.21 -11.45 2.62
C SER A 293 15.86 -11.43 4.00
N ASN A 294 15.06 -11.62 5.07
CA ASN A 294 15.57 -11.72 6.43
C ASN A 294 16.44 -12.95 6.63
N LEU A 295 16.06 -14.11 6.08
CA LEU A 295 16.91 -15.32 6.10
C LEU A 295 18.21 -15.12 5.33
N ALA A 296 18.17 -14.43 4.18
CA ALA A 296 19.36 -14.08 3.42
C ALA A 296 20.32 -13.24 4.25
N LEU A 297 19.81 -12.23 4.96
CA LEU A 297 20.62 -11.37 5.82
C LEU A 297 21.31 -12.16 6.95
N ILE A 298 20.58 -13.09 7.60
CA ILE A 298 21.15 -13.96 8.65
C ILE A 298 22.27 -14.82 8.07
N ARG A 299 22.11 -15.33 6.86
CA ARG A 299 23.13 -16.15 6.18
C ARG A 299 24.36 -15.36 5.76
N LEU A 300 24.17 -14.13 5.27
CA LEU A 300 25.28 -13.26 4.80
C LEU A 300 26.08 -12.65 5.95
N ARG A 301 25.55 -12.62 7.17
CA ARG A 301 26.28 -12.18 8.38
C ARG A 301 27.20 -13.23 8.98
N LYS A 302 27.13 -14.48 8.51
CA LYS A 302 28.04 -15.58 8.90
C LYS A 302 29.22 -15.66 7.94
#